data_e3c996f7acda49f64ee114142666a43a
#
_entry.id   e3c996f7acda49f64ee114142666a43a
#
_cell.length_a   1.000
_cell.length_b   1.000
_cell.length_c   1.000
_cell.angle_alpha   90.00
_cell.angle_beta   90.00
_cell.angle_gamma   90.00
#
_symmetry.space_group_name_H-M   'P 1'
#
loop_
_entity.id
_entity.type
_entity.pdbx_description
1 polymer ?
#
loop_
_entity_poly.entity_id
_entity_poly.type
_entity_poly.pdbx_seq_one_letter_code
_entity_poly.pdbx_strand_id
1 'polypeptide(L)'
;METTAGNITIELFTETMPVTAGNFLDLVQQGYYDGLHFHRVIKGFMLQGGCPYSADPNSPRAGTGGPKSGGNYTTSDGQSITRNRGGNIPDEHPENAQFSNKVGTLSMANTGRPDSGGSQFFINTKHNDFLDWWDTRSPSAHPVFGKVTDGIDVVRTIENTKTNHNDRPKTPQQIIRCTVVE
;
A
#
# COMPACT_ATOMS: atom_id res chain seq x y z
N MET A 1 8.21 -5.77 -7.39
CA MET A 1 8.41 -6.00 -5.94
C MET A 1 8.92 -7.41 -5.76
N GLU A 2 10.13 -7.55 -5.27
CA GLU A 2 10.75 -8.83 -4.90
C GLU A 2 10.46 -9.12 -3.43
N THR A 3 9.96 -10.31 -3.12
CA THR A 3 9.62 -10.70 -1.74
C THR A 3 10.27 -12.03 -1.38
N THR A 4 10.27 -12.36 -0.10
CA THR A 4 10.74 -13.70 0.38
C THR A 4 9.89 -14.86 -0.13
N ALA A 5 8.69 -14.59 -0.64
CA ALA A 5 7.77 -15.57 -1.23
C ALA A 5 7.84 -15.64 -2.76
N GLY A 6 8.51 -14.70 -3.41
CA GLY A 6 8.62 -14.58 -4.87
C GLY A 6 8.40 -13.14 -5.36
N ASN A 7 8.29 -12.97 -6.66
CA ASN A 7 8.14 -11.68 -7.31
C ASN A 7 6.66 -11.33 -7.54
N ILE A 8 6.33 -10.06 -7.37
CA ILE A 8 5.02 -9.48 -7.66
C ILE A 8 5.23 -8.30 -8.60
N THR A 9 4.66 -8.35 -9.80
CA THR A 9 4.65 -7.24 -10.74
C THR A 9 3.37 -6.43 -10.56
N ILE A 10 3.53 -5.12 -10.48
CA ILE A 10 2.45 -4.19 -10.18
C ILE A 10 2.43 -3.09 -11.22
N GLU A 11 1.26 -2.86 -11.81
CA GLU A 11 0.96 -1.67 -12.62
C GLU A 11 0.42 -0.58 -11.71
N LEU A 12 1.03 0.60 -11.75
CA LEU A 12 0.56 1.78 -11.04
C LEU A 12 -0.29 2.65 -11.96
N PHE A 13 -1.37 3.20 -11.46
CA PHE A 13 -2.31 4.04 -12.20
C PHE A 13 -1.86 5.52 -12.18
N THR A 14 -0.65 5.79 -12.62
CA THR A 14 -0.02 7.12 -12.52
C THR A 14 -0.77 8.23 -13.24
N GLU A 15 -1.49 7.92 -14.32
CA GLU A 15 -2.26 8.91 -15.09
C GLU A 15 -3.61 9.25 -14.43
N THR A 16 -4.26 8.27 -13.80
CA THR A 16 -5.59 8.43 -13.23
C THR A 16 -5.60 8.63 -11.71
N MET A 17 -4.51 8.24 -11.06
CA MET A 17 -4.26 8.39 -9.63
C MET A 17 -2.88 9.03 -9.39
N PRO A 18 -2.62 10.21 -9.98
CA PRO A 18 -1.28 10.81 -10.01
C PRO A 18 -0.71 11.12 -8.62
N VAL A 19 -1.54 11.51 -7.67
CA VAL A 19 -1.10 11.83 -6.30
C VAL A 19 -0.68 10.57 -5.57
N THR A 20 -1.54 9.56 -5.51
CA THR A 20 -1.33 8.34 -4.73
C THR A 20 -0.30 7.41 -5.38
N ALA A 21 -0.43 7.16 -6.68
CA ALA A 21 0.51 6.34 -7.43
C ALA A 21 1.89 7.02 -7.53
N GLY A 22 1.92 8.35 -7.73
CA GLY A 22 3.16 9.13 -7.75
C GLY A 22 3.89 9.10 -6.41
N ASN A 23 3.17 9.21 -5.29
CA ASN A 23 3.74 9.06 -3.97
C ASN A 23 4.39 7.67 -3.75
N PHE A 24 3.69 6.61 -4.15
CA PHE A 24 4.21 5.24 -4.05
C PHE A 24 5.45 5.06 -4.93
N LEU A 25 5.42 5.56 -6.16
CA LEU A 25 6.53 5.51 -7.12
C LEU A 25 7.77 6.25 -6.58
N ASP A 26 7.60 7.46 -6.06
CA ASP A 26 8.67 8.24 -5.44
C ASP A 26 9.33 7.47 -4.28
N LEU A 27 8.52 6.86 -3.41
CA LEU A 27 9.03 6.05 -2.30
C LEU A 27 9.75 4.77 -2.80
N VAL A 28 9.28 4.14 -3.87
CA VAL A 28 9.99 3.02 -4.52
C VAL A 28 11.36 3.46 -5.04
N GLN A 29 11.43 4.60 -5.74
CA GLN A 29 12.67 5.14 -6.28
C GLN A 29 13.69 5.51 -5.19
N GLN A 30 13.22 5.85 -3.99
CA GLN A 30 14.06 6.11 -2.82
C GLN A 30 14.49 4.84 -2.08
N GLY A 31 14.07 3.64 -2.52
CA GLY A 31 14.31 2.38 -1.80
C GLY A 31 13.59 2.29 -0.45
N TYR A 32 12.55 3.10 -0.25
CA TYR A 32 11.85 3.21 1.03
C TYR A 32 11.23 1.88 1.51
N TYR A 33 10.77 1.05 0.59
CA TYR A 33 10.11 -0.22 0.90
C TYR A 33 11.07 -1.39 1.08
N ASP A 34 12.37 -1.21 0.75
CA ASP A 34 13.36 -2.27 0.79
C ASP A 34 13.61 -2.72 2.25
N GLY A 35 13.51 -4.01 2.47
CA GLY A 35 13.67 -4.61 3.80
C GLY A 35 12.44 -4.52 4.72
N LEU A 36 11.36 -3.85 4.31
CA LEU A 36 10.11 -3.80 5.09
C LEU A 36 9.36 -5.13 5.03
N HIS A 37 8.45 -5.34 5.98
CA HIS A 37 7.63 -6.54 6.04
C HIS A 37 6.15 -6.24 5.88
N PHE A 38 5.41 -7.22 5.34
CA PHE A 38 3.96 -7.24 5.49
C PHE A 38 3.63 -7.48 6.96
N HIS A 39 3.33 -6.41 7.67
CA HIS A 39 3.17 -6.42 9.13
C HIS A 39 1.78 -6.86 9.57
N ARG A 40 0.80 -6.91 8.65
CA ARG A 40 -0.58 -7.36 8.91
C ARG A 40 -1.09 -8.13 7.70
N VAL A 41 -1.49 -9.38 7.93
CA VAL A 41 -2.01 -10.28 6.91
C VAL A 41 -3.29 -10.92 7.43
N ILE A 42 -4.38 -10.72 6.71
CA ILE A 42 -5.68 -11.34 7.05
C ILE A 42 -6.16 -12.13 5.85
N LYS A 43 -6.25 -13.45 6.03
CA LYS A 43 -6.74 -14.36 4.99
C LYS A 43 -8.18 -14.03 4.60
N GLY A 44 -8.44 -13.98 3.29
CA GLY A 44 -9.74 -13.58 2.77
C GLY A 44 -10.04 -12.09 2.94
N PHE A 45 -9.00 -11.26 3.11
CA PHE A 45 -9.12 -9.81 3.20
C PHE A 45 -7.98 -9.09 2.47
N MET A 46 -6.78 -8.98 3.09
CA MET A 46 -5.69 -8.19 2.48
C MET A 46 -4.31 -8.51 3.09
N LEU A 47 -3.25 -8.08 2.41
CA LEU A 47 -1.86 -8.02 2.89
C LEU A 47 -1.48 -6.54 3.06
N GLN A 48 -1.15 -6.09 4.27
CA GLN A 48 -0.76 -4.69 4.53
C GLN A 48 0.74 -4.57 4.79
N GLY A 49 1.38 -3.65 4.09
CA GLY A 49 2.81 -3.32 4.18
C GLY A 49 3.09 -1.83 4.16
N GLY A 50 4.37 -1.46 4.03
CA GLY A 50 4.80 -0.07 3.84
C GLY A 50 4.99 0.75 5.11
N CYS A 51 4.90 0.17 6.29
CA CYS A 51 5.25 0.84 7.54
C CYS A 51 6.77 0.78 7.79
N PRO A 52 7.49 1.91 7.99
CA PRO A 52 8.94 1.90 8.19
C PRO A 52 9.37 1.13 9.44
N TYR A 53 8.52 1.08 10.47
CA TYR A 53 8.80 0.29 11.66
C TYR A 53 8.71 -1.22 11.44
N SER A 54 8.19 -1.67 10.30
CA SER A 54 8.17 -3.08 9.93
C SER A 54 9.52 -3.58 9.38
N ALA A 55 10.56 -2.75 9.33
CA ALA A 55 11.93 -3.21 9.09
C ALA A 55 12.36 -4.24 10.14
N ASP A 56 11.94 -4.06 11.39
CA ASP A 56 11.96 -5.11 12.40
C ASP A 56 10.59 -5.83 12.39
N PRO A 57 10.54 -7.13 11.98
CA PRO A 57 9.27 -7.87 11.92
C PRO A 57 8.60 -8.05 13.28
N ASN A 58 9.32 -7.84 14.39
CA ASN A 58 8.80 -7.95 15.75
C ASN A 58 8.48 -6.59 16.39
N SER A 59 8.70 -5.49 15.68
CA SER A 59 8.46 -4.15 16.22
C SER A 59 7.02 -3.99 16.72
N PRO A 60 6.83 -3.53 17.98
CA PRO A 60 5.49 -3.21 18.49
C PRO A 60 4.89 -1.96 17.81
N ARG A 61 5.70 -1.19 17.09
CA ARG A 61 5.30 0.01 16.36
C ARG A 61 4.90 -0.28 14.91
N ALA A 62 5.06 -1.53 14.43
CA ALA A 62 4.67 -1.88 13.06
C ALA A 62 3.19 -1.56 12.83
N GLY A 63 2.91 -0.84 11.73
CA GLY A 63 1.57 -0.33 11.41
C GLY A 63 1.31 1.11 11.85
N THR A 64 2.22 1.76 12.62
CA THR A 64 1.99 3.12 13.14
C THR A 64 2.85 4.20 12.47
N GLY A 65 3.72 3.84 11.53
CA GLY A 65 4.64 4.78 10.90
C GLY A 65 4.29 5.10 9.45
N GLY A 66 4.91 6.18 8.97
CA GLY A 66 4.83 6.68 7.61
C GLY A 66 6.13 7.34 7.15
N PRO A 67 6.17 7.94 5.96
CA PRO A 67 7.35 8.62 5.45
C PRO A 67 7.65 9.88 6.23
N LYS A 68 8.84 10.45 5.99
CA LYS A 68 9.24 11.73 6.62
C LYS A 68 8.33 12.87 6.14
N SER A 69 7.99 13.77 7.08
CA SER A 69 7.29 15.02 6.76
C SER A 69 8.12 15.92 5.85
N GLY A 70 7.44 16.74 5.02
CA GLY A 70 8.07 17.72 4.17
C GLY A 70 8.78 17.16 2.92
N GLY A 71 8.74 15.85 2.71
CA GLY A 71 9.25 15.25 1.47
C GLY A 71 8.38 15.65 0.28
N ASN A 72 9.02 16.07 -0.82
CA ASN A 72 8.34 16.49 -2.04
C ASN A 72 8.48 15.41 -3.11
N TYR A 73 7.48 15.27 -3.95
CA TYR A 73 7.54 14.48 -5.19
C TYR A 73 6.72 15.17 -6.28
N THR A 74 7.00 14.80 -7.52
CA THR A 74 6.27 15.30 -8.67
C THR A 74 5.38 14.19 -9.23
N THR A 75 4.11 14.51 -9.43
CA THR A 75 3.14 13.60 -10.04
C THR A 75 3.36 13.47 -11.54
N SER A 76 2.75 12.49 -12.20
CA SER A 76 2.84 12.27 -13.64
C SER A 76 2.30 13.46 -14.48
N ASP A 77 1.33 14.20 -13.93
CA ASP A 77 0.76 15.42 -14.53
C ASP A 77 1.54 16.70 -14.17
N GLY A 78 2.70 16.56 -13.52
CA GLY A 78 3.63 17.67 -13.25
C GLY A 78 3.33 18.48 -11.98
N GLN A 79 2.37 18.08 -11.16
CA GLN A 79 2.11 18.75 -9.90
C GLN A 79 3.21 18.42 -8.86
N SER A 80 3.62 19.40 -8.07
CA SER A 80 4.52 19.18 -6.92
C SER A 80 3.71 19.02 -5.66
N ILE A 81 3.81 17.87 -5.02
CA ILE A 81 3.11 17.53 -3.78
C ILE A 81 4.11 17.49 -2.62
N THR A 82 3.76 18.14 -1.52
CA THR A 82 4.53 18.08 -0.27
C THR A 82 3.80 17.21 0.75
N ARG A 83 4.46 16.19 1.27
CA ARG A 83 3.92 15.40 2.39
C ARG A 83 3.77 16.27 3.63
N ASN A 84 2.61 16.22 4.26
CA ASN A 84 2.28 17.03 5.42
C ASN A 84 3.15 16.68 6.66
N ARG A 85 2.86 17.30 7.82
CA ARG A 85 3.61 17.04 9.07
C ARG A 85 3.60 15.58 9.53
N GLY A 86 2.60 14.80 9.13
CA GLY A 86 2.52 13.36 9.40
C GLY A 86 3.21 12.49 8.34
N GLY A 87 3.77 13.09 7.29
CA GLY A 87 4.29 12.36 6.13
C GLY A 87 3.18 11.90 5.17
N ASN A 88 1.96 12.44 5.32
CA ASN A 88 0.81 12.01 4.56
C ASN A 88 0.59 12.88 3.32
N ILE A 89 -0.16 12.34 2.38
CA ILE A 89 -0.56 12.97 1.11
C ILE A 89 -2.03 13.38 1.15
N PRO A 90 -2.45 14.31 0.28
CA PRO A 90 -3.88 14.60 0.08
C PRO A 90 -4.67 13.36 -0.33
N ASP A 91 -5.91 13.25 0.10
CA ASP A 91 -6.83 12.22 -0.38
C ASP A 91 -7.07 12.38 -1.89
N GLU A 92 -7.16 11.29 -2.61
CA GLU A 92 -7.37 11.26 -4.05
C GLU A 92 -8.58 10.39 -4.39
N HIS A 93 -9.70 11.04 -4.66
CA HIS A 93 -11.00 10.41 -4.91
C HIS A 93 -11.62 10.94 -6.23
N PRO A 94 -11.00 10.67 -7.40
CA PRO A 94 -11.45 11.23 -8.67
C PRO A 94 -12.73 10.54 -9.16
N GLU A 95 -13.77 11.29 -9.44
CA GLU A 95 -15.08 10.76 -9.90
C GLU A 95 -14.97 9.95 -11.20
N ASN A 96 -14.00 10.27 -12.05
CA ASN A 96 -13.74 9.60 -13.32
C ASN A 96 -12.85 8.35 -13.20
N ALA A 97 -12.40 7.98 -12.00
CA ALA A 97 -11.51 6.84 -11.76
C ALA A 97 -11.92 6.05 -10.52
N GLN A 98 -13.16 5.55 -10.51
CA GLN A 98 -13.69 4.70 -9.45
C GLN A 98 -13.20 3.25 -9.58
N PHE A 99 -12.00 2.98 -9.11
CA PHE A 99 -11.44 1.62 -9.06
C PHE A 99 -11.83 0.94 -7.76
N SER A 100 -12.64 -0.12 -7.87
CA SER A 100 -13.07 -0.91 -6.69
C SER A 100 -11.92 -1.76 -6.13
N ASN A 101 -11.94 -2.01 -4.83
CA ASN A 101 -11.01 -2.83 -4.07
C ASN A 101 -11.15 -4.34 -4.42
N LYS A 102 -10.94 -4.69 -5.68
CA LYS A 102 -10.99 -6.07 -6.21
C LYS A 102 -9.75 -6.87 -5.84
N VAL A 103 -9.82 -8.20 -6.00
CA VAL A 103 -8.66 -9.07 -5.82
C VAL A 103 -7.47 -8.60 -6.68
N GLY A 104 -6.30 -8.49 -6.08
CA GLY A 104 -5.06 -8.07 -6.73
C GLY A 104 -4.88 -6.56 -6.83
N THR A 105 -5.84 -5.73 -6.41
CA THR A 105 -5.63 -4.27 -6.42
C THR A 105 -4.79 -3.80 -5.22
N LEU A 106 -4.03 -2.72 -5.46
CA LEU A 106 -3.30 -1.98 -4.42
C LEU A 106 -4.12 -0.77 -3.99
N SER A 107 -4.29 -0.62 -2.68
CA SER A 107 -5.07 0.46 -2.09
C SER A 107 -4.28 1.17 -1.01
N MET A 108 -4.51 2.48 -0.86
CA MET A 108 -3.87 3.29 0.17
C MET A 108 -4.49 3.00 1.54
N ALA A 109 -3.63 2.59 2.48
CA ALA A 109 -4.02 2.49 3.87
C ALA A 109 -4.06 3.89 4.51
N ASN A 110 -5.07 4.14 5.32
CA ASN A 110 -5.26 5.39 6.05
C ASN A 110 -5.91 5.14 7.42
N THR A 111 -6.07 6.18 8.20
CA THR A 111 -6.67 6.11 9.56
C THR A 111 -8.18 6.41 9.57
N GLY A 112 -8.82 6.59 8.42
CA GLY A 112 -10.19 7.06 8.28
C GLY A 112 -10.35 8.58 8.46
N ARG A 113 -9.26 9.31 8.73
CA ARG A 113 -9.26 10.78 8.73
C ARG A 113 -8.88 11.29 7.34
N PRO A 114 -9.33 12.46 6.93
CA PRO A 114 -8.87 13.12 5.72
C PRO A 114 -7.35 13.26 5.69
N ASP A 115 -6.76 13.12 4.51
CA ASP A 115 -5.33 13.31 4.24
C ASP A 115 -4.42 12.52 5.19
N SER A 116 -4.78 11.26 5.48
CA SER A 116 -4.04 10.41 6.40
C SER A 116 -3.32 9.22 5.73
N GLY A 117 -3.42 9.08 4.42
CA GLY A 117 -2.61 8.15 3.63
C GLY A 117 -1.14 8.60 3.57
N GLY A 118 -0.19 7.66 3.67
CA GLY A 118 1.24 7.97 3.64
C GLY A 118 2.03 6.96 2.81
N SER A 119 2.74 6.05 3.47
CA SER A 119 3.49 4.97 2.79
C SER A 119 2.83 3.61 2.89
N GLN A 120 1.87 3.43 3.81
CA GLN A 120 1.25 2.14 3.99
C GLN A 120 0.22 1.86 2.89
N PHE A 121 0.27 0.66 2.37
CA PHE A 121 -0.62 0.14 1.32
C PHE A 121 -1.10 -1.26 1.69
N PHE A 122 -2.14 -1.71 1.02
CA PHE A 122 -2.52 -3.11 1.10
C PHE A 122 -2.86 -3.68 -0.29
N ILE A 123 -2.60 -4.99 -0.45
CA ILE A 123 -3.01 -5.76 -1.61
C ILE A 123 -4.26 -6.54 -1.23
N ASN A 124 -5.34 -6.31 -1.97
CA ASN A 124 -6.60 -6.98 -1.73
C ASN A 124 -6.53 -8.45 -2.15
N THR A 125 -6.92 -9.38 -1.25
CA THR A 125 -7.02 -10.82 -1.55
C THR A 125 -8.47 -11.32 -1.69
N LYS A 126 -9.42 -10.42 -1.44
CA LYS A 126 -10.85 -10.58 -1.67
C LYS A 126 -11.39 -9.31 -2.32
N HIS A 127 -12.58 -9.35 -2.91
CA HIS A 127 -13.28 -8.14 -3.31
C HIS A 127 -13.85 -7.47 -2.06
N ASN A 128 -13.25 -6.33 -1.69
CA ASN A 128 -13.56 -5.56 -0.48
C ASN A 128 -14.28 -4.25 -0.87
N ASP A 129 -15.38 -4.36 -1.59
CA ASP A 129 -16.14 -3.22 -2.14
C ASP A 129 -16.61 -2.22 -1.07
N PHE A 130 -16.79 -2.66 0.17
CA PHE A 130 -17.10 -1.78 1.31
C PHE A 130 -15.96 -0.80 1.69
N LEU A 131 -14.76 -0.98 1.15
CA LEU A 131 -13.61 -0.08 1.30
C LEU A 131 -13.52 0.96 0.18
N ASP A 132 -14.36 0.87 -0.84
CA ASP A 132 -14.38 1.81 -1.95
C ASP A 132 -14.72 3.20 -1.43
N TRP A 133 -13.98 4.22 -1.87
CA TRP A 133 -14.09 5.56 -1.31
C TRP A 133 -15.48 6.20 -1.52
N TRP A 134 -16.27 5.70 -2.45
CA TRP A 134 -17.66 6.11 -2.69
C TRP A 134 -18.69 5.27 -1.93
N ASP A 135 -18.26 4.20 -1.23
CA ASP A 135 -19.14 3.35 -0.45
C ASP A 135 -19.29 3.90 0.97
N THR A 136 -20.51 4.14 1.39
CA THR A 136 -20.82 4.73 2.70
C THR A 136 -20.98 3.71 3.83
N ARG A 137 -20.80 2.40 3.54
CA ARG A 137 -20.88 1.32 4.55
C ARG A 137 -19.67 1.33 5.50
N SER A 138 -18.55 1.89 5.07
CA SER A 138 -17.34 2.04 5.88
C SER A 138 -17.05 3.53 6.09
N PRO A 139 -16.54 3.92 7.29
CA PRO A 139 -16.08 5.29 7.51
C PRO A 139 -14.73 5.57 6.85
N SER A 140 -14.06 4.55 6.31
CA SER A 140 -12.74 4.64 5.69
C SER A 140 -12.87 4.54 4.17
N ALA A 141 -12.30 5.51 3.47
CA ALA A 141 -12.21 5.56 2.03
C ALA A 141 -10.79 5.15 1.61
N HIS A 142 -10.66 4.04 0.88
CA HIS A 142 -9.34 3.50 0.48
C HIS A 142 -9.20 3.53 -1.05
N PRO A 143 -8.59 4.58 -1.62
CA PRO A 143 -8.43 4.67 -3.06
C PRO A 143 -7.48 3.59 -3.57
N VAL A 144 -7.90 2.95 -4.67
CA VAL A 144 -7.08 1.99 -5.42
C VAL A 144 -6.19 2.77 -6.38
N PHE A 145 -4.88 2.53 -6.33
CA PHE A 145 -3.89 3.24 -7.15
C PHE A 145 -3.01 2.33 -8.02
N GLY A 146 -3.29 1.03 -8.01
CA GLY A 146 -2.57 0.06 -8.84
C GLY A 146 -3.17 -1.33 -8.75
N LYS A 147 -2.61 -2.25 -9.52
CA LYS A 147 -3.01 -3.66 -9.52
C LYS A 147 -1.82 -4.59 -9.76
N VAL A 148 -1.89 -5.79 -9.24
CA VAL A 148 -0.98 -6.89 -9.54
C VAL A 148 -1.27 -7.39 -10.97
N THR A 149 -0.25 -7.43 -11.81
CA THR A 149 -0.32 -7.93 -13.19
C THR A 149 0.32 -9.31 -13.33
N ASP A 150 1.27 -9.64 -12.43
CA ASP A 150 1.89 -10.97 -12.34
C ASP A 150 2.28 -11.27 -10.89
N GLY A 151 2.33 -12.56 -10.51
CA GLY A 151 2.65 -12.99 -9.15
C GLY A 151 1.47 -13.01 -8.18
N ILE A 152 0.24 -13.14 -8.66
CA ILE A 152 -0.94 -13.30 -7.79
C ILE A 152 -0.87 -14.57 -6.93
N ASP A 153 -0.19 -15.61 -7.38
CA ASP A 153 0.12 -16.82 -6.63
C ASP A 153 1.08 -16.56 -5.45
N VAL A 154 2.03 -15.63 -5.64
CA VAL A 154 2.90 -15.13 -4.56
C VAL A 154 2.08 -14.38 -3.51
N VAL A 155 1.16 -13.51 -3.93
CA VAL A 155 0.21 -12.84 -3.02
C VAL A 155 -0.59 -13.88 -2.22
N ARG A 156 -1.08 -14.95 -2.87
CA ARG A 156 -1.80 -16.04 -2.20
C ARG A 156 -0.91 -16.83 -1.24
N THR A 157 0.35 -17.01 -1.55
CA THR A 157 1.33 -17.65 -0.67
C THR A 157 1.53 -16.84 0.61
N ILE A 158 1.70 -15.53 0.49
CA ILE A 158 1.80 -14.62 1.66
C ILE A 158 0.51 -14.63 2.46
N GLU A 159 -0.65 -14.56 1.80
CA GLU A 159 -1.97 -14.61 2.44
C GLU A 159 -2.17 -15.84 3.32
N ASN A 160 -1.64 -16.98 2.90
CA ASN A 160 -1.80 -18.25 3.60
C ASN A 160 -0.78 -18.47 4.73
N THR A 161 0.09 -17.51 5.01
CA THR A 161 1.04 -17.61 6.13
C THR A 161 0.29 -17.65 7.45
N LYS A 162 0.85 -18.39 8.43
CA LYS A 162 0.29 -18.41 9.80
C LYS A 162 0.54 -17.07 10.47
N THR A 163 -0.49 -16.51 11.09
CA THR A 163 -0.43 -15.25 11.85
C THR A 163 -0.62 -15.47 13.35
N ASN A 164 -0.24 -14.47 14.13
CA ASN A 164 -0.56 -14.41 15.55
C ASN A 164 -1.92 -13.69 15.75
N HIS A 165 -2.32 -13.47 17.01
CA HIS A 165 -3.60 -12.82 17.38
C HIS A 165 -3.71 -11.34 16.93
N ASN A 166 -2.61 -10.73 16.52
CA ASN A 166 -2.56 -9.36 15.95
C ASN A 166 -2.44 -9.37 14.42
N ASP A 167 -2.80 -10.48 13.75
CA ASP A 167 -2.70 -10.67 12.30
C ASP A 167 -1.27 -10.54 11.74
N ARG A 168 -0.24 -10.59 12.59
CA ARG A 168 1.15 -10.53 12.17
C ARG A 168 1.63 -11.90 11.73
N PRO A 169 2.29 -12.02 10.56
CA PRO A 169 2.91 -13.26 10.12
C PRO A 169 3.90 -13.81 11.17
N LYS A 170 3.75 -15.09 11.55
CA LYS A 170 4.70 -15.78 12.44
C LYS A 170 6.03 -16.04 11.77
N THR A 171 6.01 -16.31 10.46
CA THR A 171 7.20 -16.31 9.60
C THR A 171 7.19 -14.98 8.85
N PRO A 172 8.18 -14.11 9.06
CA PRO A 172 8.23 -12.81 8.43
C PRO A 172 8.10 -12.89 6.92
N GLN A 173 7.26 -12.04 6.34
CA GLN A 173 7.06 -11.90 4.90
C GLN A 173 7.66 -10.56 4.48
N GLN A 174 8.88 -10.60 3.91
CA GLN A 174 9.68 -9.41 3.63
C GLN A 174 9.55 -8.97 2.17
N ILE A 175 9.48 -7.66 1.98
CA ILE A 175 9.76 -6.98 0.73
C ILE A 175 11.27 -6.82 0.66
N ILE A 176 11.95 -7.62 -0.16
CA ILE A 176 13.41 -7.55 -0.30
C ILE A 176 13.79 -6.25 -0.98
N ARG A 177 13.09 -5.94 -2.08
CA ARG A 177 13.32 -4.72 -2.86
C ARG A 177 12.13 -4.41 -3.77
N CYS A 178 11.90 -3.11 -3.98
CA CYS A 178 11.01 -2.62 -5.03
C CYS A 178 11.81 -1.91 -6.12
N THR A 179 11.58 -2.25 -7.38
CA THR A 179 12.23 -1.61 -8.54
C THR A 179 11.19 -1.20 -9.55
N VAL A 180 11.44 -0.09 -10.24
CA VAL A 180 10.67 0.31 -11.41
C VAL A 180 11.17 -0.50 -12.59
N VAL A 181 10.25 -1.08 -13.36
CA VAL A 181 10.51 -1.73 -14.65
C VAL A 181 9.75 -0.94 -15.70
N GLU A 182 10.41 -0.67 -16.81
CA GLU A 182 9.84 0.02 -17.97
C GLU A 182 9.09 -0.96 -18.87
#